data_70c502530a5ce9e16beb3e0b4b0987e7
#
_entry.id   70c502530a5ce9e16beb3e0b4b0987e7
#
_cell.length_a   1.000
_cell.length_b   1.000
_cell.length_c   1.000
_cell.angle_alpha   90.00
_cell.angle_beta   90.00
_cell.angle_gamma   90.00
#
_symmetry.space_group_name_H-M   'P 1'
#
loop_
_entity.id
_entity.type
_entity.pdbx_description
1 polymer ?
#
loop_
_entity_poly.entity_id
_entity_poly.type
_entity_poly.pdbx_seq_one_letter_code
_entity_poly.pdbx_strand_id
1 'polypeptide(L)'
;PQTRRRVFLLAIRNDLDSIINDITFEAKEVKREFNHLNGSTNLRNFENVLDGVLEEKVDDIYYLSERIKPTILADGSKKFQSKSEINQLIARPLTATMVKMHRACQDNYYSDEFLTHKKPYEYLEKNFSKEEQVKHSIRKLTPLEAFRLQGFDDDYCRKAREVGVSNHQLYRQAGNAVSVNTAYSILNYLFTIIGGHKL
;
A
#
# COMPACT_ATOMS: atom_id res chain seq x y z
N PRO A 1 -4.10 -0.56 -2.95
CA PRO A 1 -3.42 -1.04 -4.16
C PRO A 1 -1.90 -0.97 -4.02
N GLN A 2 -1.27 -2.10 -3.65
CA GLN A 2 0.19 -2.24 -3.57
C GLN A 2 0.62 -3.65 -3.96
N THR A 3 1.85 -3.77 -4.51
CA THR A 3 2.45 -5.05 -4.86
C THR A 3 3.24 -5.60 -3.68
N ARG A 4 2.64 -6.41 -2.81
CA ARG A 4 3.34 -7.04 -1.68
C ARG A 4 3.04 -8.54 -1.62
N ARG A 5 4.09 -9.35 -1.76
CA ARG A 5 3.98 -10.80 -1.56
C ARG A 5 4.22 -11.13 -0.08
N ARG A 6 3.36 -11.97 0.50
CA ARG A 6 3.49 -12.47 1.87
C ARG A 6 3.13 -13.95 1.92
N VAL A 7 3.73 -14.66 2.84
CA VAL A 7 3.33 -16.01 3.24
C VAL A 7 2.52 -15.89 4.52
N PHE A 8 1.38 -16.56 4.57
CA PHE A 8 0.55 -16.67 5.76
C PHE A 8 0.61 -18.12 6.24
N LEU A 9 0.93 -18.32 7.52
CA LEU A 9 0.90 -19.61 8.19
C LEU A 9 -0.34 -19.62 9.09
N LEU A 10 -1.21 -20.59 8.85
CA LEU A 10 -2.38 -20.84 9.68
C LEU A 10 -2.11 -22.04 10.56
N ALA A 11 -2.31 -21.87 11.84
CA ALA A 11 -2.23 -22.96 12.82
C ALA A 11 -3.58 -23.09 13.49
N ILE A 12 -4.11 -24.30 13.50
CA ILE A 12 -5.38 -24.64 14.13
C ILE A 12 -5.08 -25.65 15.24
N ARG A 13 -5.77 -25.52 16.35
CA ARG A 13 -5.55 -26.34 17.53
C ARG A 13 -5.98 -27.80 17.29
N ASN A 14 -5.20 -28.77 17.73
CA ASN A 14 -5.39 -30.20 17.41
C ASN A 14 -6.71 -30.79 17.92
N ASP A 15 -7.29 -30.23 18.99
CA ASP A 15 -8.59 -30.69 19.48
C ASP A 15 -9.78 -30.36 18.54
N LEU A 16 -9.51 -29.61 17.47
CA LEU A 16 -10.45 -29.34 16.37
C LEU A 16 -10.18 -30.25 15.15
N ASP A 17 -9.34 -31.27 15.27
CA ASP A 17 -8.91 -32.12 14.14
C ASP A 17 -10.07 -32.82 13.42
N SER A 18 -11.15 -33.21 14.13
CA SER A 18 -12.33 -33.81 13.50
C SER A 18 -13.07 -32.90 12.51
N ILE A 19 -12.81 -31.57 12.61
CA ILE A 19 -13.41 -30.55 11.77
C ILE A 19 -12.48 -30.20 10.61
N ILE A 20 -11.16 -30.45 10.76
CA ILE A 20 -10.11 -29.88 9.90
C ILE A 20 -9.58 -30.90 8.89
N ASN A 21 -9.64 -32.20 9.21
CA ASN A 21 -9.05 -33.22 8.35
C ASN A 21 -9.58 -33.29 6.92
N ASP A 22 -10.76 -32.70 6.67
CA ASP A 22 -11.38 -32.61 5.35
C ASP A 22 -11.29 -31.19 4.72
N ILE A 23 -10.61 -30.23 5.40
CA ILE A 23 -10.53 -28.85 4.92
C ILE A 23 -9.30 -28.63 4.05
N THR A 24 -9.51 -28.38 2.77
CA THR A 24 -8.47 -27.89 1.87
C THR A 24 -8.48 -26.36 1.84
N PHE A 25 -7.40 -25.74 2.35
CA PHE A 25 -7.22 -24.31 2.29
C PHE A 25 -6.55 -23.90 0.98
N GLU A 26 -7.34 -23.36 0.04
CA GLU A 26 -6.85 -23.01 -1.28
C GLU A 26 -6.68 -21.49 -1.46
N ALA A 27 -5.49 -21.06 -1.89
CA ALA A 27 -5.17 -19.65 -2.14
C ALA A 27 -6.10 -18.99 -3.16
N LYS A 28 -6.62 -19.75 -4.15
CA LYS A 28 -7.57 -19.23 -5.16
C LYS A 28 -8.91 -18.83 -4.53
N GLU A 29 -9.37 -19.56 -3.52
CA GLU A 29 -10.61 -19.29 -2.83
C GLU A 29 -10.48 -18.04 -1.93
N VAL A 30 -9.35 -17.90 -1.21
CA VAL A 30 -9.03 -16.66 -0.47
C VAL A 30 -9.01 -15.45 -1.42
N LYS A 31 -8.46 -15.62 -2.63
CA LYS A 31 -8.46 -14.55 -3.64
C LYS A 31 -9.88 -14.22 -4.10
N ARG A 32 -10.75 -15.21 -4.23
CA ARG A 32 -12.17 -14.98 -4.55
C ARG A 32 -12.85 -14.17 -3.46
N GLU A 33 -12.68 -14.52 -2.18
CA GLU A 33 -13.19 -13.73 -1.06
C GLU A 33 -12.68 -12.28 -1.10
N PHE A 34 -11.39 -12.08 -1.38
CA PHE A 34 -10.84 -10.73 -1.55
C PHE A 34 -11.56 -9.93 -2.64
N ASN A 35 -11.90 -10.55 -3.76
CA ASN A 35 -12.61 -9.89 -4.86
C ASN A 35 -14.10 -9.61 -4.53
N HIS A 36 -14.69 -10.39 -3.61
CA HIS A 36 -16.07 -10.20 -3.14
C HIS A 36 -16.23 -9.14 -2.05
N LEU A 37 -15.13 -8.58 -1.52
CA LEU A 37 -15.19 -7.49 -0.53
C LEU A 37 -15.84 -6.21 -1.06
N ASN A 38 -15.98 -6.09 -2.38
CA ASN A 38 -16.64 -4.97 -3.03
C ASN A 38 -18.15 -4.98 -2.73
N GLY A 39 -18.59 -4.14 -1.81
CA GLY A 39 -19.99 -3.80 -1.59
C GLY A 39 -20.70 -4.41 -0.37
N SER A 40 -20.11 -5.39 0.32
CA SER A 40 -20.73 -6.02 1.50
C SER A 40 -20.08 -5.69 2.85
N THR A 41 -18.95 -4.98 2.83
CA THR A 41 -18.20 -4.64 4.04
C THR A 41 -17.83 -3.15 4.05
N ASN A 42 -17.61 -2.58 5.24
CA ASN A 42 -17.06 -1.23 5.42
C ASN A 42 -15.54 -1.16 5.10
N LEU A 43 -14.97 -2.20 4.49
CA LEU A 43 -13.57 -2.24 4.12
C LEU A 43 -13.33 -1.42 2.87
N ARG A 44 -12.33 -0.53 2.94
CA ARG A 44 -11.90 0.25 1.78
C ARG A 44 -11.17 -0.65 0.79
N ASN A 45 -11.69 -0.76 -0.41
CA ASN A 45 -11.03 -1.44 -1.50
C ASN A 45 -10.76 -0.44 -2.63
N PHE A 46 -9.49 -0.14 -2.87
CA PHE A 46 -9.04 0.78 -3.89
C PHE A 46 -8.47 0.00 -5.08
N GLU A 47 -8.91 0.30 -6.27
CA GLU A 47 -8.36 -0.28 -7.50
C GLU A 47 -6.95 0.25 -7.76
N ASN A 48 -6.75 1.54 -7.53
CA ASN A 48 -5.46 2.22 -7.68
C ASN A 48 -5.30 3.35 -6.66
N VAL A 49 -4.16 4.02 -6.65
CA VAL A 49 -3.86 5.07 -5.66
C VAL A 49 -4.72 6.32 -5.81
N LEU A 50 -5.29 6.57 -7.00
CA LEU A 50 -6.14 7.73 -7.25
C LEU A 50 -7.55 7.56 -6.70
N ASP A 51 -7.96 6.33 -6.37
CA ASP A 51 -9.30 6.02 -5.87
C ASP A 51 -9.50 6.37 -4.39
N GLY A 52 -8.87 7.45 -3.91
CA GLY A 52 -9.01 7.95 -2.54
C GLY A 52 -7.88 7.54 -1.60
N VAL A 53 -6.79 6.97 -2.11
CA VAL A 53 -5.57 6.75 -1.30
C VAL A 53 -4.83 8.06 -1.10
N LEU A 54 -4.57 8.79 -2.19
CA LEU A 54 -3.78 10.01 -2.17
C LEU A 54 -4.61 11.21 -1.72
N GLU A 55 -4.01 12.08 -0.92
CA GLU A 55 -4.59 13.34 -0.46
C GLU A 55 -4.41 14.41 -1.55
N GLU A 56 -5.43 15.24 -1.76
CA GLU A 56 -5.40 16.33 -2.74
C GLU A 56 -4.39 17.42 -2.34
N LYS A 57 -4.27 17.68 -1.03
CA LYS A 57 -3.35 18.67 -0.47
C LYS A 57 -2.61 18.08 0.70
N VAL A 58 -1.31 18.32 0.75
CA VAL A 58 -0.42 17.87 1.80
C VAL A 58 0.51 18.99 2.24
N ASP A 59 1.06 18.88 3.45
CA ASP A 59 2.02 19.85 3.96
C ASP A 59 3.34 19.84 3.17
N ASP A 60 4.02 20.97 3.11
CA ASP A 60 5.28 21.17 2.41
C ASP A 60 6.38 20.20 2.87
N ILE A 61 6.32 19.70 4.11
CA ILE A 61 7.27 18.73 4.67
C ILE A 61 7.32 17.40 3.91
N TYR A 62 6.31 17.10 3.09
CA TYR A 62 6.28 15.88 2.27
C TYR A 62 6.92 16.07 0.90
N TYR A 63 7.14 17.30 0.46
CA TYR A 63 7.77 17.59 -0.83
C TYR A 63 9.27 17.41 -0.80
N LEU A 64 9.82 16.98 -1.92
CA LEU A 64 11.26 16.83 -2.13
C LEU A 64 11.87 18.20 -2.44
N SER A 65 12.96 18.54 -1.77
CA SER A 65 13.74 19.73 -2.15
C SER A 65 14.39 19.54 -3.51
N GLU A 66 14.62 20.62 -4.25
CA GLU A 66 15.25 20.60 -5.58
C GLU A 66 16.60 19.84 -5.56
N ARG A 67 17.35 19.99 -4.49
CA ARG A 67 18.66 19.34 -4.32
C ARG A 67 18.57 17.82 -4.29
N ILE A 68 17.51 17.23 -3.70
CA ILE A 68 17.42 15.79 -3.49
C ILE A 68 16.74 15.06 -4.66
N LYS A 69 15.92 15.74 -5.46
CA LYS A 69 15.17 15.14 -6.58
C LYS A 69 16.04 14.34 -7.53
N PRO A 70 17.20 14.83 -8.03
CA PRO A 70 18.04 14.04 -8.93
C PRO A 70 18.52 12.74 -8.30
N THR A 71 18.81 12.74 -7.00
CA THR A 71 19.23 11.54 -6.27
C THR A 71 18.09 10.53 -6.12
N ILE A 72 16.91 11.00 -5.80
CA ILE A 72 15.71 10.14 -5.64
C ILE A 72 15.30 9.52 -6.97
N LEU A 73 15.37 10.29 -8.06
CA LEU A 73 14.97 9.86 -9.41
C LEU A 73 16.05 9.05 -10.12
N ALA A 74 17.28 9.01 -9.61
CA ALA A 74 18.35 8.26 -10.23
C ALA A 74 18.04 6.76 -10.25
N ASP A 75 18.28 6.14 -11.42
CA ASP A 75 18.19 4.69 -11.56
C ASP A 75 19.26 3.97 -10.73
N GLY A 76 19.10 2.67 -10.55
CA GLY A 76 20.01 1.84 -9.80
C GLY A 76 21.43 1.83 -10.39
N SER A 77 22.41 1.52 -9.54
CA SER A 77 23.83 1.39 -9.94
C SER A 77 24.10 0.06 -10.65
N LYS A 78 25.32 -0.10 -11.21
CA LYS A 78 25.76 -1.31 -11.94
C LYS A 78 25.48 -2.65 -11.23
N LYS A 79 25.49 -2.67 -9.89
CA LYS A 79 25.19 -3.89 -9.10
C LYS A 79 23.70 -4.07 -8.77
N PHE A 80 22.93 -3.00 -8.84
CA PHE A 80 21.50 -2.99 -8.53
C PHE A 80 20.76 -2.24 -9.63
N GLN A 81 20.48 -2.95 -10.71
CA GLN A 81 19.76 -2.39 -11.86
C GLN A 81 18.27 -2.32 -11.54
N SER A 82 17.76 -1.14 -11.28
CA SER A 82 16.34 -0.88 -11.12
C SER A 82 15.99 0.49 -11.66
N LYS A 83 14.84 0.59 -12.31
CA LYS A 83 14.31 1.87 -12.78
C LYS A 83 13.62 2.62 -11.65
N SER A 84 13.97 3.88 -11.50
CA SER A 84 13.26 4.80 -10.63
C SER A 84 12.05 5.36 -11.37
N GLU A 85 10.87 5.09 -10.82
CA GLU A 85 9.59 5.49 -11.40
C GLU A 85 8.76 6.18 -10.33
N ILE A 86 8.13 7.29 -10.71
CA ILE A 86 7.15 8.01 -9.91
C ILE A 86 5.76 7.83 -10.50
N ASN A 87 4.73 8.26 -9.79
CA ASN A 87 3.34 8.27 -10.26
C ASN A 87 2.77 6.88 -10.57
N GLN A 88 3.21 5.84 -9.85
CA GLN A 88 2.69 4.49 -10.06
C GLN A 88 1.26 4.35 -9.54
N LEU A 89 0.35 3.86 -10.39
CA LEU A 89 -1.05 3.59 -10.02
C LEU A 89 -1.16 2.49 -8.96
N ILE A 90 -0.30 1.48 -9.04
CA ILE A 90 -0.17 0.43 -8.02
C ILE A 90 1.10 0.70 -7.23
N ALA A 91 0.94 1.03 -5.98
CA ALA A 91 2.06 1.41 -5.11
C ALA A 91 3.07 0.26 -4.92
N ARG A 92 4.34 0.62 -4.78
CA ARG A 92 5.38 -0.29 -4.31
C ARG A 92 5.10 -0.74 -2.87
N PRO A 93 5.62 -1.90 -2.44
CA PRO A 93 5.46 -2.36 -1.07
C PRO A 93 5.96 -1.33 -0.06
N LEU A 94 5.15 -1.04 0.94
CA LEU A 94 5.56 -0.17 2.04
C LEU A 94 6.61 -0.86 2.91
N THR A 95 7.61 -0.11 3.34
CA THR A 95 8.67 -0.59 4.24
C THR A 95 8.65 0.17 5.56
N ALA A 96 9.13 -0.44 6.64
CA ALA A 96 9.25 0.23 7.94
C ALA A 96 10.24 1.41 7.92
N THR A 97 11.07 1.51 6.87
CA THR A 97 12.11 2.53 6.72
C THR A 97 11.77 3.62 5.71
N MET A 98 10.56 3.60 5.13
CA MET A 98 10.14 4.58 4.13
C MET A 98 10.09 6.04 4.63
N VAL A 99 10.21 6.26 5.94
CA VAL A 99 10.39 7.60 6.52
C VAL A 99 11.68 8.26 6.08
N LYS A 100 12.72 7.46 5.81
CA LYS A 100 13.98 7.91 5.21
C LYS A 100 13.76 8.13 3.72
N MET A 101 14.35 9.17 3.16
CA MET A 101 14.29 9.40 1.73
C MET A 101 15.17 8.39 1.00
N HIS A 102 14.53 7.49 0.26
CA HIS A 102 15.16 6.51 -0.60
C HIS A 102 15.03 6.93 -2.07
N ARG A 103 15.38 6.01 -2.98
CA ARG A 103 15.19 6.20 -4.41
C ARG A 103 13.77 5.83 -4.84
N ALA A 104 13.28 6.43 -5.91
CA ALA A 104 11.98 6.10 -6.48
C ALA A 104 11.88 4.67 -7.07
N CYS A 105 12.97 3.90 -7.07
CA CYS A 105 12.93 2.46 -7.34
C CYS A 105 12.53 1.61 -6.12
N GLN A 106 12.48 2.20 -4.92
CA GLN A 106 12.17 1.49 -3.67
C GLN A 106 10.91 2.02 -2.99
N ASP A 107 10.71 3.33 -3.00
CA ASP A 107 9.60 4.01 -2.34
C ASP A 107 8.67 4.69 -3.34
N ASN A 108 7.53 5.15 -2.86
CA ASN A 108 6.47 5.74 -3.65
C ASN A 108 6.57 7.27 -3.62
N TYR A 109 6.62 7.85 -4.81
CA TYR A 109 6.65 9.29 -5.02
C TYR A 109 5.62 9.69 -6.09
N TYR A 110 4.99 10.83 -5.88
CA TYR A 110 3.94 11.36 -6.75
C TYR A 110 4.21 12.82 -7.06
N SER A 111 3.91 13.24 -8.28
CA SER A 111 4.01 14.64 -8.67
C SER A 111 2.64 15.30 -8.69
N ASP A 112 2.58 16.58 -8.32
CA ASP A 112 1.34 17.36 -8.36
C ASP A 112 0.79 17.46 -9.79
N GLU A 113 1.67 17.54 -10.78
CA GLU A 113 1.30 17.55 -12.18
C GLU A 113 0.55 16.29 -12.60
N PHE A 114 0.88 15.14 -12.03
CA PHE A 114 0.14 13.90 -12.22
C PHE A 114 -1.20 13.93 -11.49
N LEU A 115 -1.19 14.34 -10.22
CA LEU A 115 -2.37 14.30 -9.35
C LEU A 115 -3.46 15.27 -9.80
N THR A 116 -3.08 16.43 -10.33
CA THR A 116 -4.01 17.46 -10.80
C THR A 116 -4.38 17.35 -12.28
N HIS A 117 -3.78 16.39 -12.99
CA HIS A 117 -4.05 16.21 -14.41
C HIS A 117 -5.48 15.68 -14.64
N LYS A 118 -6.26 16.32 -15.52
CA LYS A 118 -7.63 15.90 -15.82
C LYS A 118 -7.75 14.45 -16.32
N LYS A 119 -6.69 13.95 -16.93
CA LYS A 119 -6.61 12.60 -17.52
C LYS A 119 -5.28 11.94 -17.07
N PRO A 120 -5.20 11.43 -15.85
CA PRO A 120 -3.95 10.93 -15.29
C PRO A 120 -3.36 9.74 -16.07
N TYR A 121 -4.19 8.91 -16.70
CA TYR A 121 -3.70 7.81 -17.55
C TYR A 121 -2.97 8.34 -18.79
N GLU A 122 -3.53 9.33 -19.49
CA GLU A 122 -2.86 9.96 -20.64
C GLU A 122 -1.57 10.70 -20.21
N TYR A 123 -1.53 11.21 -18.98
CA TYR A 123 -0.32 11.81 -18.42
C TYR A 123 0.82 10.78 -18.31
N LEU A 124 0.53 9.56 -17.86
CA LEU A 124 1.52 8.49 -17.71
C LEU A 124 2.09 8.02 -19.07
N GLU A 125 1.33 8.13 -20.14
CA GLU A 125 1.78 7.75 -21.48
C GLU A 125 2.86 8.69 -22.05
N LYS A 126 3.00 9.91 -21.49
CA LYS A 126 3.96 10.92 -21.99
C LYS A 126 5.43 10.55 -21.79
N ASN A 127 5.75 9.58 -20.94
CA ASN A 127 7.12 9.08 -20.72
C ASN A 127 8.17 10.18 -20.52
N PHE A 128 7.95 11.06 -19.54
CA PHE A 128 8.87 12.17 -19.23
C PHE A 128 10.30 11.67 -18.95
N SER A 129 11.28 12.36 -19.49
CA SER A 129 12.71 12.13 -19.15
C SER A 129 12.97 12.46 -17.67
N LYS A 130 14.11 11.99 -17.14
CA LYS A 130 14.49 12.29 -15.74
C LYS A 130 14.71 13.78 -15.52
N GLU A 131 15.26 14.46 -16.52
CA GLU A 131 15.49 15.91 -16.52
C GLU A 131 14.19 16.71 -16.48
N GLU A 132 13.14 16.21 -17.12
CA GLU A 132 11.80 16.79 -17.04
C GLU A 132 11.16 16.49 -15.69
N GLN A 133 11.21 15.24 -15.22
CA GLN A 133 10.64 14.85 -13.94
C GLN A 133 11.23 15.63 -12.75
N VAL A 134 12.52 15.96 -12.77
CA VAL A 134 13.17 16.78 -11.71
C VAL A 134 12.51 18.15 -11.56
N LYS A 135 11.94 18.70 -12.64
CA LYS A 135 11.24 20.00 -12.62
C LYS A 135 9.85 19.94 -11.99
N HIS A 136 9.30 18.74 -11.83
CA HIS A 136 7.98 18.55 -11.23
C HIS A 136 7.97 18.77 -9.73
N SER A 137 6.81 19.11 -9.18
CA SER A 137 6.56 19.19 -7.74
C SER A 137 6.34 17.79 -7.19
N ILE A 138 7.41 17.14 -6.72
CA ILE A 138 7.40 15.72 -6.31
C ILE A 138 7.34 15.60 -4.80
N ARG A 139 6.46 14.72 -4.31
CA ARG A 139 6.32 14.42 -2.90
C ARG A 139 6.35 12.92 -2.59
N LYS A 140 6.67 12.59 -1.35
CA LYS A 140 6.50 11.24 -0.79
C LYS A 140 5.07 11.04 -0.29
N LEU A 141 4.69 9.80 0.00
CA LEU A 141 3.43 9.52 0.70
C LEU A 141 3.39 10.20 2.07
N THR A 142 2.19 10.61 2.50
CA THR A 142 1.94 10.97 3.90
C THR A 142 1.74 9.70 4.75
N PRO A 143 1.81 9.80 6.10
CA PRO A 143 1.45 8.67 6.97
C PRO A 143 0.01 8.19 6.75
N LEU A 144 -0.94 9.10 6.51
CA LEU A 144 -2.33 8.75 6.26
C LEU A 144 -2.49 7.94 4.98
N GLU A 145 -1.86 8.36 3.90
CA GLU A 145 -1.84 7.62 2.63
C GLU A 145 -1.21 6.22 2.79
N ALA A 146 -0.15 6.12 3.60
CA ALA A 146 0.47 4.83 3.90
C ALA A 146 -0.48 3.90 4.68
N PHE A 147 -1.29 4.43 5.61
CA PHE A 147 -2.32 3.67 6.32
C PHE A 147 -3.44 3.24 5.36
N ARG A 148 -3.92 4.15 4.49
CA ARG A 148 -4.92 3.83 3.46
C ARG A 148 -4.45 2.71 2.52
N LEU A 149 -3.18 2.70 2.11
CA LEU A 149 -2.59 1.63 1.30
C LEU A 149 -2.61 0.26 1.99
N GLN A 150 -2.60 0.22 3.32
CA GLN A 150 -2.76 -1.00 4.10
C GLN A 150 -4.24 -1.37 4.35
N GLY A 151 -5.18 -0.52 3.95
CA GLY A 151 -6.62 -0.73 4.13
C GLY A 151 -7.15 -0.27 5.49
N PHE A 152 -6.38 0.50 6.26
CA PHE A 152 -6.87 1.09 7.50
C PHE A 152 -7.80 2.27 7.23
N ASP A 153 -8.76 2.46 8.12
CA ASP A 153 -9.57 3.67 8.16
C ASP A 153 -8.72 4.87 8.59
N ASP A 154 -9.08 6.07 8.12
CA ASP A 154 -8.39 7.33 8.44
C ASP A 154 -8.35 7.61 9.93
N ASP A 155 -9.38 7.16 10.65
CA ASP A 155 -9.50 7.30 12.11
C ASP A 155 -8.32 6.67 12.86
N TYR A 156 -7.77 5.57 12.39
CA TYR A 156 -6.61 4.96 13.03
C TYR A 156 -5.40 5.89 13.02
N CYS A 157 -5.11 6.49 11.87
CA CYS A 157 -4.00 7.44 11.76
C CYS A 157 -4.28 8.72 12.56
N ARG A 158 -5.51 9.23 12.51
CA ARG A 158 -5.93 10.43 13.24
C ARG A 158 -5.79 10.24 14.76
N LYS A 159 -6.39 9.19 15.32
CA LYS A 159 -6.33 8.87 16.75
C LYS A 159 -4.89 8.66 17.24
N ALA A 160 -4.05 8.00 16.43
CA ALA A 160 -2.65 7.83 16.77
C ALA A 160 -1.91 9.19 16.85
N ARG A 161 -2.20 10.14 15.95
CA ARG A 161 -1.65 11.50 15.99
C ARG A 161 -2.14 12.27 17.22
N GLU A 162 -3.42 12.18 17.55
CA GLU A 162 -4.03 12.85 18.71
C GLU A 162 -3.36 12.46 20.04
N VAL A 163 -2.92 11.20 20.16
CA VAL A 163 -2.16 10.74 21.35
C VAL A 163 -0.65 10.94 21.23
N GLY A 164 -0.19 11.71 20.24
CA GLY A 164 1.21 12.12 20.10
C GLY A 164 2.14 11.14 19.37
N VAL A 165 1.61 10.16 18.65
CA VAL A 165 2.45 9.27 17.82
C VAL A 165 3.09 10.08 16.68
N SER A 166 4.41 10.06 16.60
CA SER A 166 5.15 10.82 15.59
C SER A 166 4.96 10.25 14.17
N ASN A 167 5.13 11.10 13.15
CA ASN A 167 5.11 10.66 11.75
C ASN A 167 6.09 9.51 11.48
N HIS A 168 7.27 9.53 12.11
CA HIS A 168 8.24 8.44 12.01
C HIS A 168 7.66 7.10 12.47
N GLN A 169 6.97 7.09 13.61
CA GLN A 169 6.35 5.87 14.13
C GLN A 169 5.16 5.44 13.29
N LEU A 170 4.36 6.38 12.78
CA LEU A 170 3.23 6.07 11.88
C LEU A 170 3.71 5.37 10.59
N TYR A 171 4.75 5.88 9.94
CA TYR A 171 5.34 5.20 8.79
C TYR A 171 5.86 3.81 9.12
N ARG A 172 6.52 3.67 10.27
CA ARG A 172 7.02 2.37 10.74
C ARG A 172 5.89 1.37 10.98
N GLN A 173 4.79 1.83 11.59
CA GLN A 173 3.58 1.02 11.79
C GLN A 173 2.97 0.60 10.45
N ALA A 174 2.72 1.53 9.53
CA ALA A 174 2.18 1.22 8.22
C ALA A 174 3.08 0.25 7.43
N GLY A 175 4.40 0.43 7.47
CA GLY A 175 5.35 -0.43 6.78
C GLY A 175 5.44 -1.85 7.35
N ASN A 176 5.21 -2.02 8.66
CA ASN A 176 5.18 -3.34 9.32
C ASN A 176 3.80 -4.01 9.28
N ALA A 177 2.74 -3.25 8.99
CA ALA A 177 1.38 -3.77 9.01
C ALA A 177 1.14 -4.86 7.95
N VAL A 178 0.18 -5.70 8.24
CA VAL A 178 -0.48 -6.57 7.26
C VAL A 178 -1.66 -5.81 6.66
N SER A 179 -1.90 -5.97 5.36
CA SER A 179 -3.08 -5.37 4.72
C SER A 179 -4.36 -5.90 5.39
N VAL A 180 -5.22 -4.97 5.82
CA VAL A 180 -6.50 -5.27 6.48
C VAL A 180 -7.36 -6.18 5.61
N ASN A 181 -7.51 -5.83 4.33
CA ASN A 181 -8.33 -6.60 3.39
C ASN A 181 -7.81 -8.03 3.19
N THR A 182 -6.48 -8.20 3.15
CA THR A 182 -5.88 -9.54 3.03
C THR A 182 -6.12 -10.37 4.28
N ALA A 183 -5.90 -9.80 5.47
CA ALA A 183 -6.17 -10.50 6.73
C ALA A 183 -7.66 -10.88 6.85
N TYR A 184 -8.54 -9.94 6.53
CA TYR A 184 -9.97 -10.18 6.53
C TYR A 184 -10.36 -11.33 5.59
N SER A 185 -9.88 -11.34 4.34
CA SER A 185 -10.23 -12.37 3.36
C SER A 185 -9.78 -13.76 3.80
N ILE A 186 -8.59 -13.86 4.41
CA ILE A 186 -8.07 -15.13 4.95
C ILE A 186 -8.96 -15.62 6.10
N LEU A 187 -9.27 -14.74 7.04
CA LEU A 187 -10.09 -15.10 8.21
C LEU A 187 -11.54 -15.39 7.80
N ASN A 188 -12.12 -14.58 6.93
CA ASN A 188 -13.47 -14.80 6.45
C ASN A 188 -13.60 -16.15 5.74
N TYR A 189 -12.66 -16.48 4.88
CA TYR A 189 -12.61 -17.79 4.22
C TYR A 189 -12.47 -18.92 5.24
N LEU A 190 -11.55 -18.80 6.20
CA LEU A 190 -11.35 -19.78 7.26
C LEU A 190 -12.63 -20.02 8.07
N PHE A 191 -13.28 -18.96 8.54
CA PHE A 191 -14.51 -19.07 9.33
C PHE A 191 -15.70 -19.58 8.50
N THR A 192 -15.77 -19.27 7.21
CA THR A 192 -16.79 -19.80 6.32
C THR A 192 -16.63 -21.32 6.17
N ILE A 193 -15.40 -21.82 6.02
CA ILE A 193 -15.13 -23.26 5.94
C ILE A 193 -15.48 -23.95 7.26
N ILE A 194 -14.98 -23.43 8.39
CA ILE A 194 -15.26 -24.00 9.72
C ILE A 194 -16.75 -23.93 10.04
N GLY A 195 -17.44 -22.81 9.79
CA GLY A 195 -18.85 -22.63 10.04
C GLY A 195 -19.77 -23.48 9.16
N GLY A 196 -19.29 -23.89 7.98
CA GLY A 196 -20.00 -24.83 7.09
C GLY A 196 -19.95 -26.27 7.59
N HIS A 197 -18.95 -26.64 8.36
CA HIS A 197 -18.85 -27.86 9.12
C HIS A 197 -19.42 -27.57 10.51
N LYS A 198 -20.72 -27.76 10.72
CA LYS A 198 -21.40 -27.50 12.01
C LYS A 198 -20.55 -27.93 13.19
N LEU A 199 -20.13 -26.94 14.00
CA LEU A 199 -19.57 -27.13 15.33
C LEU A 199 -20.61 -27.76 16.26
#